data_5cf996641542422857f3fddf0ced9069
#
_entry.id   5cf996641542422857f3fddf0ced9069
#
_cell.length_a   1.000
_cell.length_b   1.000
_cell.length_c   1.000
_cell.angle_alpha   90.00
_cell.angle_beta   90.00
_cell.angle_gamma   90.00
#
_symmetry.space_group_name_H-M   'P 1'
#
loop_
_entity.id
_entity.type
_entity.pdbx_description
1 polymer ?
#
loop_
_entity_poly.entity_id
_entity_poly.type
_entity_poly.pdbx_seq_one_letter_code
_entity_poly.pdbx_strand_id
1 'polypeptide(L)'
;MENTVIINSIGNATPGASKVLSDALKVPQDYILKLLYNAPSVLFQKVDENTALKAEDTLTKLGLDVSICKEDDTIDLTTELVDISISLDDILKLPIVTQQLATFLGCKQSEVLNLMLNEPSIVLGNVSVATAEALQKRTDANVHFSNPRKDRYTILISKEAENIQIKSIEKLLKASAFSKDDAYVFEDVSYDSSQLLWRQYQSNKAVKLLNQSHQLVTI
;
A
#
# COMPACT_ATOMS: atom_id res chain seq x y z
N MET A 1 36.70 5.53 -4.39
CA MET A 1 35.49 6.21 -3.86
C MET A 1 34.43 5.13 -3.66
N GLU A 2 33.80 5.13 -2.52
CA GLU A 2 32.68 4.23 -2.22
C GLU A 2 31.39 4.82 -2.79
N ASN A 3 30.53 3.96 -3.33
CA ASN A 3 29.26 4.38 -3.91
C ASN A 3 28.11 3.62 -3.24
N THR A 4 26.94 4.25 -3.27
CA THR A 4 25.68 3.67 -2.82
C THR A 4 24.72 3.57 -3.99
N VAL A 5 24.12 2.40 -4.21
CA VAL A 5 23.10 2.18 -5.24
C VAL A 5 21.72 2.21 -4.58
N ILE A 6 20.89 3.11 -5.08
CA ILE A 6 19.55 3.40 -4.55
C ILE A 6 18.51 3.01 -5.59
N ILE A 7 17.48 2.31 -5.15
CA ILE A 7 16.25 2.10 -5.92
C ILE A 7 15.35 3.28 -5.61
N ASN A 8 15.08 4.15 -6.58
CA ASN A 8 14.22 5.31 -6.45
C ASN A 8 12.73 4.95 -6.57
N SER A 9 12.43 3.99 -7.45
CA SER A 9 11.07 3.52 -7.71
C SER A 9 11.09 2.12 -8.33
N ILE A 10 10.00 1.38 -8.17
CA ILE A 10 9.77 0.12 -8.88
C ILE A 10 9.70 0.33 -10.41
N GLY A 11 9.44 1.57 -10.87
CA GLY A 11 9.43 1.92 -12.28
C GLY A 11 8.50 1.02 -13.11
N ASN A 12 9.06 0.41 -14.15
CA ASN A 12 8.38 -0.55 -15.04
C ASN A 12 8.68 -2.02 -14.67
N ALA A 13 9.40 -2.28 -13.59
CA ALA A 13 9.73 -3.64 -13.17
C ALA A 13 8.47 -4.45 -12.87
N THR A 14 8.53 -5.74 -13.20
CA THR A 14 7.49 -6.71 -12.79
C THR A 14 7.90 -7.38 -11.47
N PRO A 15 6.97 -8.02 -10.76
CA PRO A 15 7.31 -8.79 -9.56
C PRO A 15 8.36 -9.89 -9.79
N GLY A 16 8.51 -10.34 -11.03
CA GLY A 16 9.60 -11.23 -11.43
C GLY A 16 11.01 -10.68 -11.14
N ALA A 17 11.18 -9.35 -11.17
CA ALA A 17 12.44 -8.71 -10.81
C ALA A 17 12.86 -9.03 -9.36
N SER A 18 11.89 -9.13 -8.43
CA SER A 18 12.19 -9.48 -7.04
C SER A 18 12.78 -10.89 -6.91
N LYS A 19 12.31 -11.83 -7.72
CA LYS A 19 12.87 -13.20 -7.76
C LYS A 19 14.28 -13.21 -8.32
N VAL A 20 14.51 -12.51 -9.44
CA VAL A 20 15.86 -12.40 -10.03
C VAL A 20 16.85 -11.81 -9.04
N LEU A 21 16.46 -10.73 -8.34
CA LEU A 21 17.29 -10.09 -7.33
C LEU A 21 17.50 -10.99 -6.10
N SER A 22 16.46 -11.67 -5.63
CA SER A 22 16.54 -12.62 -4.53
C SER A 22 17.55 -13.74 -4.84
N ASP A 23 17.48 -14.33 -6.04
CA ASP A 23 18.37 -15.40 -6.47
C ASP A 23 19.82 -14.91 -6.61
N ALA A 24 20.01 -13.70 -7.16
CA ALA A 24 21.33 -13.10 -7.35
C ALA A 24 22.00 -12.70 -6.03
N LEU A 25 21.24 -12.11 -5.11
CA LEU A 25 21.75 -11.58 -3.85
C LEU A 25 21.73 -12.61 -2.70
N LYS A 26 21.09 -13.76 -2.91
CA LYS A 26 20.92 -14.80 -1.89
C LYS A 26 20.17 -14.32 -0.65
N VAL A 27 19.18 -13.44 -0.84
CA VAL A 27 18.31 -12.93 0.20
C VAL A 27 16.86 -13.34 -0.04
N PRO A 28 16.00 -13.41 0.99
CA PRO A 28 14.59 -13.76 0.82
C PRO A 28 13.87 -12.83 -0.15
N GLN A 29 13.00 -13.39 -0.99
CA GLN A 29 12.23 -12.61 -1.97
C GLN A 29 11.35 -11.53 -1.31
N ASP A 30 10.76 -11.84 -0.14
CA ASP A 30 9.93 -10.89 0.62
C ASP A 30 10.72 -9.65 1.08
N TYR A 31 12.01 -9.83 1.39
CA TYR A 31 12.89 -8.73 1.71
C TYR A 31 13.09 -7.81 0.50
N ILE A 32 13.34 -8.38 -0.68
CA ILE A 32 13.46 -7.62 -1.93
C ILE A 32 12.15 -6.91 -2.26
N LEU A 33 11.02 -7.59 -2.19
CA LEU A 33 9.71 -6.98 -2.42
C LEU A 33 9.49 -5.77 -1.50
N LYS A 34 9.86 -5.89 -0.23
CA LYS A 34 9.77 -4.78 0.71
C LYS A 34 10.65 -3.59 0.32
N LEU A 35 11.87 -3.86 -0.15
CA LEU A 35 12.75 -2.79 -0.66
C LEU A 35 12.15 -2.11 -1.88
N LEU A 36 11.61 -2.86 -2.84
CA LEU A 36 11.04 -2.35 -4.07
C LEU A 36 9.78 -1.50 -3.81
N TYR A 37 8.85 -2.00 -2.98
CA TYR A 37 7.60 -1.30 -2.70
C TYR A 37 7.74 -0.12 -1.73
N ASN A 38 8.85 -0.05 -0.98
CA ASN A 38 9.15 1.07 -0.09
C ASN A 38 10.28 1.99 -0.59
N ALA A 39 10.53 1.99 -1.91
CA ALA A 39 11.48 2.92 -2.51
C ALA A 39 11.10 4.40 -2.18
N PRO A 40 12.09 5.31 -2.00
CA PRO A 40 13.51 5.08 -2.20
C PRO A 40 14.14 4.18 -1.13
N SER A 41 15.01 3.26 -1.57
CA SER A 41 15.65 2.30 -0.68
C SER A 41 17.07 1.99 -1.14
N VAL A 42 17.97 1.76 -0.18
CA VAL A 42 19.35 1.38 -0.48
C VAL A 42 19.43 -0.11 -0.78
N LEU A 43 19.97 -0.46 -1.94
CA LEU A 43 20.24 -1.84 -2.32
C LEU A 43 21.69 -2.24 -2.01
N PHE A 44 22.65 -1.40 -2.36
CA PHE A 44 24.07 -1.61 -2.08
C PHE A 44 24.69 -0.38 -1.44
N GLN A 45 25.57 -0.60 -0.48
CA GLN A 45 26.37 0.45 0.14
C GLN A 45 27.85 0.07 0.03
N LYS A 46 28.71 1.10 -0.06
CA LYS A 46 30.17 0.96 -0.03
C LYS A 46 30.70 0.03 -1.12
N VAL A 47 30.17 0.17 -2.31
CA VAL A 47 30.66 -0.57 -3.49
C VAL A 47 31.58 0.31 -4.35
N ASP A 48 32.51 -0.32 -5.06
CA ASP A 48 33.35 0.37 -6.03
C ASP A 48 32.53 0.86 -7.24
N GLU A 49 33.06 1.83 -7.96
CA GLU A 49 32.39 2.48 -9.10
C GLU A 49 31.98 1.48 -10.20
N ASN A 50 32.85 0.53 -10.53
CA ASN A 50 32.56 -0.47 -11.56
C ASN A 50 31.40 -1.40 -11.15
N THR A 51 31.36 -1.78 -9.88
CA THR A 51 30.26 -2.58 -9.32
C THR A 51 28.97 -1.78 -9.28
N ALA A 52 29.02 -0.49 -8.90
CA ALA A 52 27.85 0.38 -8.90
C ALA A 52 27.25 0.55 -10.29
N LEU A 53 28.08 0.83 -11.31
CA LEU A 53 27.63 0.98 -12.70
C LEU A 53 27.03 -0.31 -13.28
N LYS A 54 27.63 -1.47 -12.98
CA LYS A 54 27.06 -2.77 -13.41
C LYS A 54 25.73 -3.04 -12.74
N ALA A 55 25.59 -2.69 -11.47
CA ALA A 55 24.34 -2.83 -10.74
C ALA A 55 23.27 -1.93 -11.35
N GLU A 56 23.56 -0.65 -11.58
CA GLU A 56 22.63 0.29 -12.21
C GLU A 56 22.17 -0.20 -13.58
N ASP A 57 23.09 -0.62 -14.48
CA ASP A 57 22.73 -1.16 -15.80
C ASP A 57 21.81 -2.40 -15.69
N THR A 58 22.13 -3.30 -14.77
CA THR A 58 21.33 -4.52 -14.57
C THR A 58 19.94 -4.21 -14.02
N LEU A 59 19.85 -3.35 -13.02
CA LEU A 59 18.60 -2.96 -12.37
C LEU A 59 17.70 -2.17 -13.33
N THR A 60 18.28 -1.26 -14.12
CA THR A 60 17.58 -0.51 -15.17
C THR A 60 17.01 -1.45 -16.23
N LYS A 61 17.77 -2.48 -16.65
CA LYS A 61 17.27 -3.52 -17.57
C LYS A 61 16.12 -4.36 -16.99
N LEU A 62 16.05 -4.49 -15.68
CA LEU A 62 14.91 -5.11 -14.99
C LEU A 62 13.70 -4.16 -14.88
N GLY A 63 13.84 -2.92 -15.32
CA GLY A 63 12.79 -1.90 -15.32
C GLY A 63 12.72 -1.05 -14.04
N LEU A 64 13.68 -1.20 -13.14
CA LEU A 64 13.78 -0.38 -11.93
C LEU A 64 14.33 1.00 -12.23
N ASP A 65 13.85 2.01 -11.50
CA ASP A 65 14.43 3.35 -11.49
C ASP A 65 15.49 3.40 -10.37
N VAL A 66 16.74 3.64 -10.75
CA VAL A 66 17.88 3.57 -9.84
C VAL A 66 18.81 4.76 -10.02
N SER A 67 19.56 5.06 -8.97
CA SER A 67 20.62 6.07 -8.99
C SER A 67 21.83 5.61 -8.19
N ILE A 68 22.99 6.17 -8.54
CA ILE A 68 24.25 5.99 -7.81
C ILE A 68 24.57 7.29 -7.09
N CYS A 69 24.74 7.22 -5.78
CA CYS A 69 25.20 8.32 -4.94
C CYS A 69 26.63 8.07 -4.45
N LYS A 70 27.45 9.12 -4.40
CA LYS A 70 28.79 9.06 -3.82
C LYS A 70 28.70 9.12 -2.29
N GLU A 71 29.78 8.72 -1.61
CA GLU A 71 29.87 8.69 -0.16
C GLU A 71 29.54 10.03 0.52
N ASP A 72 29.89 11.14 -0.14
CA ASP A 72 29.67 12.49 0.38
C ASP A 72 28.30 13.08 0.05
N ASP A 73 27.48 12.38 -0.75
CA ASP A 73 26.14 12.84 -1.12
C ASP A 73 25.15 12.66 0.03
N THR A 74 24.33 13.68 0.28
CA THR A 74 23.21 13.56 1.21
C THR A 74 22.10 12.76 0.55
N ILE A 75 21.84 11.56 1.07
CA ILE A 75 20.79 10.68 0.57
C ILE A 75 19.53 10.91 1.41
N ASP A 76 18.48 11.40 0.79
CA ASP A 76 17.15 11.45 1.42
C ASP A 76 16.37 10.18 1.08
N LEU A 77 16.22 9.31 2.07
CA LEU A 77 15.43 8.08 1.98
C LEU A 77 14.07 8.22 2.68
N THR A 78 13.71 9.45 3.08
CA THR A 78 12.41 9.66 3.70
C THR A 78 11.31 9.43 2.69
N THR A 79 10.38 8.55 3.02
CA THR A 79 9.20 8.29 2.22
C THR A 79 7.98 8.21 3.11
N GLU A 80 6.88 8.73 2.62
CA GLU A 80 5.58 8.53 3.22
C GLU A 80 5.03 7.18 2.76
N LEU A 81 4.50 6.40 3.72
CA LEU A 81 3.84 5.14 3.42
C LEU A 81 2.34 5.39 3.29
N VAL A 82 1.77 4.83 2.23
CA VAL A 82 0.37 5.02 1.84
C VAL A 82 -0.32 3.69 1.59
N ASP A 83 -1.64 3.70 1.74
CA ASP A 83 -2.52 2.67 1.24
C ASP A 83 -3.10 3.12 -0.10
N ILE A 84 -3.26 2.18 -1.04
CA ILE A 84 -3.71 2.45 -2.41
C ILE A 84 -5.04 1.75 -2.64
N SER A 85 -6.02 2.49 -3.09
CA SER A 85 -7.28 1.98 -3.62
C SER A 85 -7.47 2.34 -5.09
N ILE A 86 -8.36 1.63 -5.75
CA ILE A 86 -8.62 1.75 -7.20
C ILE A 86 -10.11 2.01 -7.41
N SER A 87 -10.43 2.95 -8.32
CA SER A 87 -11.78 3.13 -8.86
C SER A 87 -11.79 3.12 -10.38
N LEU A 88 -12.94 2.82 -10.95
CA LEU A 88 -13.20 2.83 -12.37
C LEU A 88 -14.29 3.84 -12.70
N ASP A 89 -14.06 4.69 -13.69
CA ASP A 89 -15.09 5.55 -14.26
C ASP A 89 -16.00 4.79 -15.21
N ASP A 90 -15.49 3.68 -15.78
CA ASP A 90 -16.19 2.86 -16.75
C ASP A 90 -15.93 1.38 -16.43
N ILE A 91 -17.00 0.65 -16.14
CA ILE A 91 -16.97 -0.78 -15.83
C ILE A 91 -16.41 -1.61 -17.01
N LEU A 92 -16.52 -1.13 -18.24
CA LEU A 92 -15.98 -1.80 -19.41
C LEU A 92 -14.45 -1.90 -19.38
N LYS A 93 -13.78 -1.05 -18.59
CA LYS A 93 -12.33 -1.12 -18.36
C LYS A 93 -11.91 -2.21 -17.37
N LEU A 94 -12.85 -2.82 -16.66
CA LEU A 94 -12.54 -3.81 -15.60
C LEU A 94 -11.60 -4.93 -16.07
N PRO A 95 -11.78 -5.56 -17.25
CA PRO A 95 -10.89 -6.64 -17.71
C PRO A 95 -9.45 -6.17 -17.93
N ILE A 96 -9.25 -4.99 -18.52
CA ILE A 96 -7.91 -4.45 -18.78
C ILE A 96 -7.24 -4.00 -17.48
N VAL A 97 -7.98 -3.33 -16.61
CA VAL A 97 -7.46 -2.85 -15.32
C VAL A 97 -7.08 -4.02 -14.41
N THR A 98 -7.91 -5.06 -14.32
CA THR A 98 -7.56 -6.26 -13.55
C THR A 98 -6.32 -6.97 -14.09
N GLN A 99 -6.10 -6.97 -15.40
CA GLN A 99 -4.88 -7.49 -16.01
C GLN A 99 -3.65 -6.64 -15.68
N GLN A 100 -3.77 -5.33 -15.76
CA GLN A 100 -2.69 -4.38 -15.45
C GLN A 100 -2.28 -4.50 -13.97
N LEU A 101 -3.26 -4.52 -13.07
CA LEU A 101 -3.04 -4.70 -11.63
C LEU A 101 -2.44 -6.07 -11.31
N ALA A 102 -2.94 -7.15 -11.93
CA ALA A 102 -2.40 -8.49 -11.77
C ALA A 102 -0.91 -8.56 -12.18
N THR A 103 -0.57 -7.87 -13.27
CA THR A 103 0.83 -7.76 -13.74
C THR A 103 1.68 -6.96 -12.75
N PHE A 104 1.15 -5.87 -12.20
CA PHE A 104 1.86 -5.03 -11.22
C PHE A 104 2.05 -5.74 -9.88
N LEU A 105 1.01 -6.43 -9.39
CA LEU A 105 1.03 -7.12 -8.09
C LEU A 105 1.67 -8.52 -8.16
N GLY A 106 1.81 -9.10 -9.35
CA GLY A 106 2.32 -10.46 -9.53
C GLY A 106 1.37 -11.56 -9.07
N CYS A 107 0.07 -11.32 -9.16
CA CYS A 107 -0.99 -12.24 -8.75
C CYS A 107 -1.96 -12.54 -9.90
N LYS A 108 -2.98 -13.36 -9.65
CA LYS A 108 -4.00 -13.69 -10.66
C LYS A 108 -5.05 -12.57 -10.78
N GLN A 109 -5.62 -12.39 -11.96
CA GLN A 109 -6.73 -11.44 -12.17
C GLN A 109 -7.91 -11.68 -11.24
N SER A 110 -8.23 -12.95 -10.93
CA SER A 110 -9.31 -13.28 -9.98
C SER A 110 -9.03 -12.81 -8.56
N GLU A 111 -7.75 -12.77 -8.15
CA GLU A 111 -7.33 -12.25 -6.83
C GLU A 111 -7.47 -10.73 -6.80
N VAL A 112 -7.07 -10.06 -7.89
CA VAL A 112 -7.28 -8.61 -8.04
C VAL A 112 -8.75 -8.25 -8.01
N LEU A 113 -9.58 -8.98 -8.75
CA LEU A 113 -11.03 -8.75 -8.76
C LEU A 113 -11.62 -8.86 -7.34
N ASN A 114 -11.21 -9.86 -6.57
CA ASN A 114 -11.62 -10.00 -5.18
C ASN A 114 -11.17 -8.80 -4.31
N LEU A 115 -9.95 -8.27 -4.52
CA LEU A 115 -9.48 -7.08 -3.82
C LEU A 115 -10.33 -5.85 -4.18
N MET A 116 -10.66 -5.68 -5.46
CA MET A 116 -11.46 -4.53 -5.93
C MET A 116 -12.93 -4.60 -5.46
N LEU A 117 -13.47 -5.79 -5.23
CA LEU A 117 -14.85 -5.98 -4.74
C LEU A 117 -14.96 -5.86 -3.21
N ASN A 118 -13.85 -5.82 -2.49
CA ASN A 118 -13.87 -5.58 -1.05
C ASN A 118 -14.06 -4.09 -0.75
N GLU A 119 -14.73 -3.79 0.33
CA GLU A 119 -14.87 -2.43 0.85
C GLU A 119 -14.04 -2.24 2.14
N PRO A 120 -13.08 -1.28 2.13
CA PRO A 120 -12.60 -0.48 1.00
C PRO A 120 -11.76 -1.30 0.03
N SER A 121 -11.74 -0.93 -1.25
CA SER A 121 -11.00 -1.61 -2.30
C SER A 121 -9.49 -1.29 -2.27
N ILE A 122 -8.85 -1.55 -1.13
CA ILE A 122 -7.40 -1.37 -0.96
C ILE A 122 -6.70 -2.53 -1.67
N VAL A 123 -5.97 -2.20 -2.73
CA VAL A 123 -5.23 -3.17 -3.55
C VAL A 123 -3.78 -3.35 -3.08
N LEU A 124 -3.23 -2.34 -2.43
CA LEU A 124 -1.88 -2.37 -1.88
C LEU A 124 -1.79 -1.47 -0.65
N GLY A 125 -1.23 -1.96 0.43
CA GLY A 125 -1.13 -1.21 1.68
C GLY A 125 0.30 -1.07 2.18
N ASN A 126 0.57 0.05 2.87
CA ASN A 126 1.84 0.35 3.53
C ASN A 126 3.04 0.34 2.55
N VAL A 127 2.87 1.01 1.42
CA VAL A 127 3.88 1.18 0.36
C VAL A 127 4.25 2.65 0.19
N SER A 128 5.38 2.93 -0.46
CA SER A 128 5.82 4.31 -0.68
C SER A 128 4.94 5.05 -1.71
N VAL A 129 4.94 6.38 -1.62
CA VAL A 129 4.31 7.25 -2.63
C VAL A 129 4.89 6.96 -4.03
N ALA A 130 6.21 6.72 -4.15
CA ALA A 130 6.83 6.36 -5.42
C ALA A 130 6.23 5.08 -6.05
N THR A 131 5.84 4.11 -5.23
CA THR A 131 5.13 2.91 -5.68
C THR A 131 3.71 3.22 -6.14
N ALA A 132 2.99 4.10 -5.43
CA ALA A 132 1.66 4.54 -5.84
C ALA A 132 1.70 5.28 -7.19
N GLU A 133 2.66 6.18 -7.39
CA GLU A 133 2.87 6.89 -8.65
C GLU A 133 3.27 5.95 -9.80
N ALA A 134 4.10 4.93 -9.52
CA ALA A 134 4.44 3.92 -10.51
C ALA A 134 3.19 3.10 -10.94
N LEU A 135 2.32 2.75 -10.00
CA LEU A 135 1.06 2.08 -10.29
C LEU A 135 0.13 2.98 -11.13
N GLN A 136 0.00 4.25 -10.75
CA GLN A 136 -0.83 5.22 -11.48
C GLN A 136 -0.43 5.36 -12.95
N LYS A 137 0.87 5.31 -13.25
CA LYS A 137 1.40 5.36 -14.63
C LYS A 137 1.15 4.09 -15.43
N ARG A 138 0.80 2.97 -14.78
CA ARG A 138 0.72 1.63 -15.38
C ARG A 138 -0.70 1.07 -15.44
N THR A 139 -1.68 1.82 -14.98
CA THR A 139 -3.09 1.40 -15.01
C THR A 139 -3.98 2.48 -15.61
N ASP A 140 -5.04 2.04 -16.29
CA ASP A 140 -6.09 2.91 -16.84
C ASP A 140 -7.19 3.20 -15.79
N ALA A 141 -6.95 2.85 -14.55
CA ALA A 141 -7.84 3.12 -13.43
C ALA A 141 -7.50 4.44 -12.72
N ASN A 142 -8.44 4.96 -11.95
CA ASN A 142 -8.16 6.02 -10.99
C ASN A 142 -7.49 5.41 -9.76
N VAL A 143 -6.28 5.86 -9.48
CA VAL A 143 -5.49 5.44 -8.32
C VAL A 143 -5.64 6.50 -7.23
N HIS A 144 -6.19 6.09 -6.09
CA HIS A 144 -6.30 6.91 -4.89
C HIS A 144 -5.31 6.36 -3.85
N PHE A 145 -4.55 7.24 -3.24
CA PHE A 145 -3.66 6.83 -2.16
C PHE A 145 -3.63 7.87 -1.05
N SER A 146 -3.52 7.41 0.17
CA SER A 146 -3.47 8.24 1.36
C SER A 146 -2.61 7.61 2.44
N ASN A 147 -2.14 8.45 3.36
CA ASN A 147 -1.41 7.97 4.53
C ASN A 147 -2.39 7.54 5.62
N PRO A 148 -2.51 6.23 5.92
CA PRO A 148 -3.49 5.73 6.88
C PRO A 148 -3.34 6.33 8.28
N ARG A 149 -2.14 6.81 8.66
CA ARG A 149 -1.90 7.46 9.96
C ARG A 149 -2.45 8.88 10.04
N LYS A 150 -2.61 9.55 8.89
CA LYS A 150 -3.18 10.91 8.79
C LYS A 150 -4.68 10.87 8.50
N ASP A 151 -5.18 9.74 8.01
CA ASP A 151 -6.57 9.56 7.63
C ASP A 151 -7.52 9.56 8.82
N ARG A 152 -8.78 9.77 8.50
CA ARG A 152 -9.90 9.60 9.41
C ARG A 152 -10.69 8.36 9.06
N TYR A 153 -11.31 7.79 10.07
CA TYR A 153 -12.00 6.51 9.97
C TYR A 153 -13.46 6.65 10.40
N THR A 154 -14.32 5.93 9.70
CA THR A 154 -15.69 5.67 10.13
C THR A 154 -15.76 4.24 10.66
N ILE A 155 -16.35 4.09 11.84
CA ILE A 155 -16.58 2.78 12.46
C ILE A 155 -18.07 2.50 12.44
N LEU A 156 -18.44 1.36 11.87
CA LEU A 156 -19.80 0.88 11.84
C LEU A 156 -19.91 -0.33 12.76
N ILE A 157 -20.91 -0.33 13.65
CA ILE A 157 -21.20 -1.42 14.55
C ILE A 157 -22.66 -1.82 14.34
N SER A 158 -22.90 -3.06 13.88
CA SER A 158 -24.26 -3.56 13.71
C SER A 158 -25.04 -3.52 15.01
N LYS A 159 -26.31 -3.12 14.97
CA LYS A 159 -27.23 -3.15 16.12
C LYS A 159 -27.55 -4.57 16.60
N GLU A 160 -27.37 -5.56 15.73
CA GLU A 160 -27.55 -6.96 16.05
C GLU A 160 -26.38 -7.56 16.87
N ALA A 161 -25.34 -6.79 17.14
CA ALA A 161 -24.18 -7.22 17.90
C ALA A 161 -24.49 -7.32 19.41
N GLU A 162 -25.00 -8.44 19.85
CA GLU A 162 -25.43 -8.67 21.25
C GLU A 162 -24.34 -8.49 22.30
N ASN A 163 -23.06 -8.63 21.93
CA ASN A 163 -21.92 -8.64 22.85
C ASN A 163 -21.09 -7.34 22.82
N ILE A 164 -21.56 -6.29 22.16
CA ILE A 164 -20.83 -5.03 22.04
C ILE A 164 -21.51 -3.93 22.87
N GLN A 165 -20.80 -3.41 23.86
CA GLN A 165 -21.27 -2.30 24.67
C GLN A 165 -20.88 -0.97 24.05
N ILE A 166 -21.79 -0.29 23.35
CA ILE A 166 -21.54 0.99 22.67
C ILE A 166 -20.96 2.04 23.61
N LYS A 167 -21.48 2.18 24.84
CA LYS A 167 -20.93 3.12 25.85
C LYS A 167 -19.46 2.88 26.18
N SER A 168 -19.00 1.64 26.14
CA SER A 168 -17.59 1.31 26.37
C SER A 168 -16.73 1.77 25.18
N ILE A 169 -17.26 1.62 23.97
CA ILE A 169 -16.59 2.08 22.74
C ILE A 169 -16.57 3.62 22.68
N GLU A 170 -17.67 4.30 23.01
CA GLU A 170 -17.71 5.77 23.13
C GLU A 170 -16.59 6.29 24.06
N LYS A 171 -16.42 5.62 25.20
CA LYS A 171 -15.35 5.97 26.14
C LYS A 171 -13.96 5.68 25.58
N LEU A 172 -13.77 4.57 24.89
CA LEU A 172 -12.51 4.18 24.24
C LEU A 172 -12.12 5.17 23.15
N LEU A 173 -13.06 5.49 22.27
CA LEU A 173 -12.84 6.38 21.11
C LEU A 173 -12.90 7.86 21.47
N LYS A 174 -13.40 8.21 22.67
CA LYS A 174 -13.73 9.58 23.09
C LYS A 174 -14.63 10.29 22.08
N ALA A 175 -15.55 9.55 21.49
CA ALA A 175 -16.49 10.00 20.47
C ALA A 175 -17.86 9.44 20.76
N SER A 176 -18.91 10.18 20.40
CA SER A 176 -20.30 9.72 20.56
C SER A 176 -20.75 8.98 19.32
N ALA A 177 -21.44 7.88 19.51
CA ALA A 177 -22.11 7.16 18.42
C ALA A 177 -23.42 7.86 18.06
N PHE A 178 -23.76 7.84 16.77
CA PHE A 178 -25.12 8.11 16.33
C PHE A 178 -25.71 6.87 15.65
N SER A 179 -27.05 6.77 15.69
CA SER A 179 -27.76 5.66 15.08
C SER A 179 -28.08 5.99 13.62
N LYS A 180 -27.68 5.13 12.70
CA LYS A 180 -28.01 5.21 11.28
C LYS A 180 -28.36 3.82 10.76
N ASP A 181 -29.52 3.68 10.16
CA ASP A 181 -30.05 2.41 9.67
C ASP A 181 -29.87 1.29 10.73
N ASP A 182 -29.23 0.19 10.38
CA ASP A 182 -29.00 -0.96 11.25
C ASP A 182 -27.66 -0.91 12.00
N ALA A 183 -27.00 0.27 12.07
CA ALA A 183 -25.71 0.43 12.70
C ALA A 183 -25.64 1.61 13.67
N TYR A 184 -24.74 1.50 14.64
CA TYR A 184 -24.13 2.63 15.34
C TYR A 184 -22.90 3.09 14.57
N VAL A 185 -22.80 4.41 14.38
CA VAL A 185 -21.75 5.00 13.54
C VAL A 185 -20.91 5.94 14.39
N PHE A 186 -19.60 5.81 14.29
CA PHE A 186 -18.61 6.76 14.80
C PHE A 186 -17.87 7.34 13.61
N GLU A 187 -17.91 8.64 13.43
CA GLU A 187 -17.20 9.36 12.37
C GLU A 187 -15.96 10.08 12.91
N ASP A 188 -15.06 10.46 12.02
CA ASP A 188 -13.87 11.26 12.33
C ASP A 188 -12.91 10.62 13.36
N VAL A 189 -12.90 9.30 13.43
CA VAL A 189 -12.05 8.57 14.36
C VAL A 189 -10.59 8.62 13.87
N SER A 190 -9.66 8.97 14.76
CA SER A 190 -8.22 8.96 14.42
C SER A 190 -7.68 7.55 14.19
N TYR A 191 -6.57 7.46 13.45
CA TYR A 191 -5.88 6.18 13.23
C TYR A 191 -5.61 5.42 14.53
N ASP A 192 -4.99 6.08 15.53
CA ASP A 192 -4.63 5.41 16.78
C ASP A 192 -5.86 4.85 17.52
N SER A 193 -6.94 5.62 17.57
CA SER A 193 -8.20 5.18 18.18
C SER A 193 -8.83 4.02 17.40
N SER A 194 -8.81 4.09 16.08
CA SER A 194 -9.33 3.01 15.23
C SER A 194 -8.54 1.72 15.40
N GLN A 195 -7.21 1.80 15.52
CA GLN A 195 -6.34 0.64 15.74
C GLN A 195 -6.55 0.00 17.12
N LEU A 196 -6.81 0.80 18.16
CA LEU A 196 -7.16 0.27 19.49
C LEU A 196 -8.45 -0.55 19.43
N LEU A 197 -9.47 -0.05 18.75
CA LEU A 197 -10.73 -0.77 18.56
C LEU A 197 -10.52 -2.03 17.69
N TRP A 198 -9.79 -1.89 16.57
CA TRP A 198 -9.53 -3.00 15.65
C TRP A 198 -8.86 -4.18 16.32
N ARG A 199 -7.83 -3.93 17.13
CA ARG A 199 -7.15 -5.00 17.89
C ARG A 199 -8.10 -5.79 18.80
N GLN A 200 -9.14 -5.14 19.32
CA GLN A 200 -10.11 -5.78 20.22
C GLN A 200 -11.21 -6.51 19.45
N TYR A 201 -11.58 -6.03 18.26
CA TYR A 201 -12.77 -6.50 17.54
C TYR A 201 -12.50 -7.01 16.12
N GLN A 202 -11.23 -7.17 15.69
CA GLN A 202 -10.88 -7.58 14.32
C GLN A 202 -11.51 -8.88 13.83
N SER A 203 -11.86 -9.80 14.73
CA SER A 203 -12.55 -11.05 14.41
C SER A 203 -14.08 -10.94 14.48
N ASN A 204 -14.61 -9.79 14.90
CA ASN A 204 -16.05 -9.59 15.04
C ASN A 204 -16.63 -8.96 13.75
N LYS A 205 -17.37 -9.76 12.98
CA LYS A 205 -17.97 -9.32 11.70
C LYS A 205 -19.01 -8.18 11.86
N ALA A 206 -19.49 -7.94 13.08
CA ALA A 206 -20.40 -6.83 13.34
C ALA A 206 -19.70 -5.46 13.43
N VAL A 207 -18.35 -5.43 13.45
CA VAL A 207 -17.58 -4.20 13.47
C VAL A 207 -16.86 -4.04 12.13
N LYS A 208 -17.14 -2.93 11.44
CA LYS A 208 -16.46 -2.54 10.21
C LYS A 208 -15.68 -1.26 10.46
N LEU A 209 -14.46 -1.23 9.95
CA LEU A 209 -13.59 -0.08 9.98
C LEU A 209 -13.40 0.42 8.54
N LEU A 210 -13.81 1.64 8.26
CA LEU A 210 -13.76 2.22 6.92
C LEU A 210 -12.83 3.44 6.96
N ASN A 211 -11.80 3.44 6.12
CA ASN A 211 -10.95 4.61 5.91
C ASN A 211 -11.71 5.62 5.05
N GLN A 212 -11.92 6.85 5.54
CA GLN A 212 -12.69 7.86 4.84
C GLN A 212 -12.07 8.29 3.50
N SER A 213 -10.74 8.28 3.40
CA SER A 213 -10.02 8.62 2.18
C SER A 213 -10.25 7.60 1.04
N HIS A 214 -10.70 6.39 1.36
CA HIS A 214 -10.95 5.30 0.40
C HIS A 214 -12.43 4.92 0.25
N GLN A 215 -13.34 5.58 0.98
CA GLN A 215 -14.79 5.28 0.91
C GLN A 215 -15.46 5.75 -0.38
N LEU A 216 -14.85 6.69 -1.09
CA LEU A 216 -15.40 7.26 -2.33
C LEU A 216 -15.25 6.34 -3.55
N VAL A 217 -14.72 5.14 -3.33
CA VAL A 217 -14.39 4.18 -4.38
C VAL A 217 -15.41 3.06 -4.38
N THR A 218 -16.67 3.40 -4.70
CA THR A 218 -17.69 2.39 -5.01
C THR A 218 -17.72 2.17 -6.52
N ILE A 219 -17.56 0.92 -6.94
CA ILE A 219 -17.77 0.50 -8.34
C ILE A 219 -19.26 0.44 -8.60
#